data_7ded33b296d445d3b5179529f477c0e3
#
_entry.id   7ded33b296d445d3b5179529f477c0e3
#
_cell.length_a   1.000
_cell.length_b   1.000
_cell.length_c   1.000
_cell.angle_alpha   90.00
_cell.angle_beta   90.00
_cell.angle_gamma   90.00
#
_symmetry.space_group_name_H-M   'P 1'
#
loop_
_entity.id
_entity.type
_entity.pdbx_description
1 polymer ?
#
loop_
_entity_poly.entity_id
_entity_poly.type
_entity_poly.pdbx_seq_one_letter_code
_entity_poly.pdbx_strand_id
1 'polypeptide(L)'
;PAFVHAQERLQIADLFSKYGEQKDVTRVELNGSILKSYRMTTYKSLVFKNVSPYRREIQQAIVHDKQDNAKKAQEVMESGVLRSAYYQLKEVERNGKKLNRYIIFKIGKDSMGTLIYIEGLLSEKEMMDMLYKSE
;
A
#
# COMPACT_ATOMS: atom_id res chain seq x y z
N PRO A 1 11.84 16.04 15.22
CA PRO A 1 10.68 16.18 16.08
C PRO A 1 9.71 15.04 15.93
N ALA A 2 9.07 14.66 17.03
CA ALA A 2 8.19 13.51 17.09
C ALA A 2 6.99 13.64 16.13
N PHE A 3 6.43 14.83 15.96
CA PHE A 3 5.27 15.01 15.10
C PHE A 3 5.58 14.79 13.61
N VAL A 4 6.83 15.01 13.18
CA VAL A 4 7.24 14.72 11.82
C VAL A 4 7.16 13.21 11.57
N HIS A 5 7.63 12.41 12.53
CA HIS A 5 7.52 10.95 12.44
C HIS A 5 6.06 10.50 12.46
N ALA A 6 5.22 11.17 13.26
CA ALA A 6 3.80 10.85 13.31
C ALA A 6 3.12 11.09 11.96
N GLN A 7 3.52 12.15 11.22
CA GLN A 7 2.96 12.43 9.90
C GLN A 7 3.40 11.42 8.86
N GLU A 8 4.57 10.81 9.04
CA GLU A 8 5.07 9.79 8.13
C GLU A 8 4.43 8.42 8.37
N ARG A 9 3.92 8.22 9.59
CA ARG A 9 3.35 6.93 9.95
C ARG A 9 1.96 6.77 9.36
N LEU A 10 1.76 5.69 8.66
CA LEU A 10 0.50 5.38 7.99
C LEU A 10 -0.32 4.42 8.83
N GLN A 11 -1.64 4.59 8.83
CA GLN A 11 -2.52 3.65 9.52
C GLN A 11 -2.52 2.28 8.87
N ILE A 12 -2.26 2.19 7.55
CA ILE A 12 -2.17 0.88 6.91
C ILE A 12 -1.03 0.05 7.50
N ALA A 13 0.00 0.68 8.06
CA ALA A 13 1.09 -0.05 8.71
C ALA A 13 0.57 -0.91 9.86
N ASP A 14 -0.45 -0.43 10.57
CA ASP A 14 -1.05 -1.20 11.66
C ASP A 14 -1.80 -2.42 11.14
N LEU A 15 -2.35 -2.34 9.92
CA LEU A 15 -3.05 -3.46 9.31
C LEU A 15 -2.08 -4.61 8.99
N PHE A 16 -0.88 -4.28 8.49
CA PHE A 16 0.14 -5.29 8.21
C PHE A 16 0.52 -6.05 9.48
N SER A 17 0.63 -5.34 10.60
CA SER A 17 0.93 -5.98 11.89
C SER A 17 -0.26 -6.79 12.41
N LYS A 18 -1.45 -6.21 12.32
CA LYS A 18 -2.65 -6.78 12.93
C LYS A 18 -3.14 -8.04 12.22
N TYR A 19 -3.09 -8.03 10.90
CA TYR A 19 -3.70 -9.10 10.10
C TYR A 19 -2.71 -10.02 9.41
N GLY A 20 -1.42 -9.73 9.50
CA GLY A 20 -0.40 -10.55 8.83
C GLY A 20 -0.31 -11.99 9.32
N GLU A 21 -0.85 -12.29 10.47
CA GLU A 21 -0.80 -13.63 11.06
C GLU A 21 -2.14 -14.36 10.99
N GLN A 22 -3.16 -13.77 10.37
CA GLN A 22 -4.49 -14.40 10.24
C GLN A 22 -4.46 -15.54 9.24
N LYS A 23 -5.26 -16.58 9.48
CA LYS A 23 -5.27 -17.80 8.66
C LYS A 23 -5.66 -17.52 7.19
N ASP A 24 -6.57 -16.58 6.99
CA ASP A 24 -7.09 -16.28 5.65
C ASP A 24 -6.36 -15.10 4.98
N VAL A 25 -5.19 -14.75 5.52
CA VAL A 25 -4.41 -13.62 5.02
C VAL A 25 -2.98 -14.08 4.74
N THR A 26 -2.50 -13.77 3.53
CA THR A 26 -1.11 -13.99 3.16
C THR A 26 -0.37 -12.68 3.27
N ARG A 27 0.72 -12.67 4.02
CA ARG A 27 1.58 -11.49 4.16
C ARG A 27 2.86 -11.72 3.35
N VAL A 28 3.22 -10.75 2.54
CA VAL A 28 4.48 -10.78 1.78
C VAL A 28 5.31 -9.56 2.17
N GLU A 29 6.55 -9.81 2.53
CA GLU A 29 7.53 -8.76 2.75
C GLU A 29 8.78 -9.14 1.97
N LEU A 30 9.30 -8.23 1.18
CA LEU A 30 10.52 -8.46 0.41
C LEU A 30 11.69 -7.77 1.09
N ASN A 31 12.85 -8.40 1.03
CA ASN A 31 14.08 -7.90 1.63
C ASN A 31 15.27 -8.12 0.70
N GLY A 32 16.34 -7.34 0.97
CA GLY A 32 17.63 -7.57 0.32
C GLY A 32 17.68 -7.18 -1.13
N SER A 33 18.37 -8.01 -1.93
CA SER A 33 18.68 -7.66 -3.32
C SER A 33 17.46 -7.52 -4.23
N ILE A 34 16.36 -8.22 -3.92
CA ILE A 34 15.13 -8.09 -4.69
C ILE A 34 14.62 -6.64 -4.64
N LEU A 35 14.64 -6.03 -3.46
CA LEU A 35 14.21 -4.65 -3.31
C LEU A 35 15.07 -3.71 -4.17
N LYS A 36 16.39 -3.90 -4.13
CA LYS A 36 17.31 -3.06 -4.88
C LYS A 36 17.08 -3.16 -6.37
N SER A 37 16.80 -4.36 -6.86
CA SER A 37 16.55 -4.58 -8.30
C SER A 37 15.39 -3.74 -8.82
N TYR A 38 14.41 -3.46 -7.98
CA TYR A 38 13.25 -2.67 -8.35
C TYR A 38 13.32 -1.23 -7.81
N ARG A 39 14.47 -0.83 -7.23
CA ARG A 39 14.66 0.48 -6.62
C ARG A 39 13.70 0.76 -5.48
N MET A 40 13.30 -0.31 -4.78
CA MET A 40 12.44 -0.22 -3.60
C MET A 40 13.27 -0.28 -2.32
N THR A 41 12.78 0.35 -1.27
CA THR A 41 13.31 0.19 0.09
C THR A 41 12.37 -0.59 0.97
N THR A 42 11.07 -0.59 0.62
CA THR A 42 10.05 -1.31 1.37
C THR A 42 9.02 -1.86 0.39
N TYR A 43 8.66 -3.11 0.57
CA TYR A 43 7.52 -3.73 -0.09
C TYR A 43 6.78 -4.60 0.92
N LYS A 44 5.51 -4.29 1.13
CA LYS A 44 4.65 -5.07 2.02
C LYS A 44 3.31 -5.26 1.33
N SER A 45 2.78 -6.47 1.40
CA SER A 45 1.44 -6.71 0.92
C SER A 45 0.70 -7.68 1.83
N LEU A 46 -0.63 -7.53 1.82
CA LEU A 46 -1.55 -8.48 2.42
C LEU A 46 -2.51 -8.93 1.33
N VAL A 47 -2.70 -10.23 1.21
CA VAL A 47 -3.72 -10.80 0.34
C VAL A 47 -4.74 -11.48 1.22
N PHE A 48 -5.96 -10.98 1.17
CA PHE A 48 -7.08 -11.49 1.96
C PHE A 48 -7.87 -12.45 1.08
N LYS A 49 -7.99 -13.68 1.51
CA LYS A 49 -8.77 -14.67 0.78
C LYS A 49 -10.22 -14.21 0.64
N ASN A 50 -10.76 -13.60 1.70
CA ASN A 50 -12.06 -12.94 1.67
C ASN A 50 -11.92 -11.61 2.39
N VAL A 51 -11.93 -10.51 1.65
CA VAL A 51 -11.68 -9.18 2.19
C VAL A 51 -12.90 -8.61 2.94
N SER A 52 -14.07 -9.18 2.74
CA SER A 52 -15.32 -8.60 3.26
C SER A 52 -15.28 -8.24 4.74
N PRO A 53 -14.81 -9.12 5.65
CA PRO A 53 -14.78 -8.75 7.07
C PRO A 53 -13.80 -7.61 7.39
N TYR A 54 -12.82 -7.37 6.53
CA TYR A 54 -11.73 -6.39 6.78
C TYR A 54 -11.91 -5.10 6.00
N ARG A 55 -12.85 -5.09 5.06
CA ARG A 55 -12.97 -3.99 4.09
C ARG A 55 -13.19 -2.63 4.73
N ARG A 56 -14.05 -2.54 5.74
CA ARG A 56 -14.33 -1.27 6.40
C ARG A 56 -13.07 -0.70 7.06
N GLU A 57 -12.33 -1.52 7.75
CA GLU A 57 -11.12 -1.09 8.44
C GLU A 57 -10.04 -0.68 7.45
N ILE A 58 -9.88 -1.44 6.36
CA ILE A 58 -8.94 -1.09 5.30
C ILE A 58 -9.30 0.25 4.69
N GLN A 59 -10.58 0.44 4.36
CA GLN A 59 -11.05 1.68 3.75
C GLN A 59 -10.84 2.87 4.69
N GLN A 60 -11.10 2.70 5.98
CA GLN A 60 -10.88 3.76 6.96
C GLN A 60 -9.40 4.13 7.07
N ALA A 61 -8.52 3.14 7.07
CA ALA A 61 -7.08 3.38 7.11
C ALA A 61 -6.62 4.13 5.86
N ILE A 62 -7.10 3.73 4.69
CA ILE A 62 -6.76 4.41 3.42
C ILE A 62 -7.25 5.85 3.44
N VAL A 63 -8.48 6.10 3.87
CA VAL A 63 -9.03 7.46 3.95
C VAL A 63 -8.16 8.33 4.84
N HIS A 64 -7.74 7.80 5.98
CA HIS A 64 -6.87 8.53 6.89
C HIS A 64 -5.51 8.83 6.23
N ASP A 65 -4.91 7.81 5.58
CA ASP A 65 -3.55 7.93 5.09
C ASP A 65 -3.45 8.82 3.85
N LYS A 66 -4.50 8.89 3.03
CA LYS A 66 -4.47 9.73 1.83
C LYS A 66 -4.81 11.19 2.12
N GLN A 67 -5.45 11.48 3.24
CA GLN A 67 -5.93 12.82 3.56
C GLN A 67 -4.74 13.78 3.69
N ASP A 68 -4.77 14.87 2.90
CA ASP A 68 -3.72 15.88 2.86
C ASP A 68 -2.33 15.33 2.52
N ASN A 69 -2.28 14.09 2.01
CA ASN A 69 -1.03 13.39 1.78
C ASN A 69 -0.91 12.81 0.37
N ALA A 70 -2.02 12.69 -0.37
CA ALA A 70 -1.98 12.12 -1.70
C ALA A 70 -1.57 13.17 -2.73
N LYS A 71 -0.49 12.88 -3.49
CA LYS A 71 -0.10 13.67 -4.66
C LYS A 71 -0.94 13.27 -5.86
N LYS A 72 -1.33 12.00 -5.92
CA LYS A 72 -2.11 11.44 -7.00
C LYS A 72 -3.04 10.37 -6.43
N ALA A 73 -4.27 10.35 -6.89
CA ALA A 73 -5.25 9.40 -6.41
C ALA A 73 -6.11 8.90 -7.57
N GLN A 74 -6.37 7.61 -7.60
CA GLN A 74 -7.27 6.96 -8.52
C GLN A 74 -8.13 6.00 -7.73
N GLU A 75 -9.46 6.16 -7.82
CA GLU A 75 -10.37 5.33 -7.04
C GLU A 75 -11.48 4.83 -7.94
N VAL A 76 -11.80 3.55 -7.82
CA VAL A 76 -12.94 2.95 -8.51
C VAL A 76 -13.96 2.53 -7.47
N MET A 77 -15.12 3.15 -7.51
CA MET A 77 -16.23 2.87 -6.60
C MET A 77 -17.32 2.13 -7.37
N GLU A 78 -17.87 1.10 -6.77
CA GLU A 78 -19.01 0.38 -7.30
C GLU A 78 -20.06 0.26 -6.21
N SER A 79 -21.25 0.78 -6.44
CA SER A 79 -22.35 0.72 -5.48
C SER A 79 -21.94 1.22 -4.09
N GLY A 80 -21.18 2.31 -4.05
CA GLY A 80 -20.72 2.90 -2.81
C GLY A 80 -19.54 2.19 -2.14
N VAL A 81 -18.98 1.17 -2.78
CA VAL A 81 -17.88 0.38 -2.23
C VAL A 81 -16.60 0.62 -3.02
N LEU A 82 -15.50 0.80 -2.32
CA LEU A 82 -14.20 0.96 -2.95
C LEU A 82 -13.74 -0.38 -3.52
N ARG A 83 -13.63 -0.46 -4.85
CA ARG A 83 -13.22 -1.69 -5.56
C ARG A 83 -11.73 -1.71 -5.81
N SER A 84 -11.17 -0.56 -6.19
CA SER A 84 -9.73 -0.45 -6.34
C SER A 84 -9.31 0.98 -6.05
N ALA A 85 -8.07 1.13 -5.63
CA ALA A 85 -7.50 2.43 -5.30
C ALA A 85 -6.01 2.40 -5.55
N TYR A 86 -5.51 3.51 -6.05
CA TYR A 86 -4.09 3.75 -6.20
C TYR A 86 -3.80 5.16 -5.70
N TYR A 87 -2.79 5.29 -4.86
CA TYR A 87 -2.35 6.58 -4.36
C TYR A 87 -0.84 6.68 -4.44
N GLN A 88 -0.37 7.81 -4.94
CA GLN A 88 1.00 8.23 -4.73
C GLN A 88 0.95 9.27 -3.61
N LEU A 89 1.64 9.00 -2.53
CA LEU A 89 1.67 9.89 -1.37
C LEU A 89 2.83 10.89 -1.52
N LYS A 90 2.82 11.91 -0.67
CA LYS A 90 3.94 12.82 -0.58
C LYS A 90 5.20 12.04 -0.21
N GLU A 91 6.32 12.48 -0.75
CA GLU A 91 7.60 11.86 -0.49
C GLU A 91 7.98 11.94 0.99
N VAL A 92 8.75 10.98 1.45
CA VAL A 92 9.38 11.02 2.77
C VAL A 92 10.88 11.05 2.57
N GLU A 93 11.58 11.66 3.52
CA GLU A 93 13.03 11.70 3.50
C GLU A 93 13.57 10.68 4.50
N ARG A 94 14.45 9.79 4.02
CA ARG A 94 15.11 8.81 4.88
C ARG A 94 16.57 8.73 4.47
N ASN A 95 17.46 8.93 5.43
CA ASN A 95 18.90 8.87 5.20
C ASN A 95 19.35 9.80 4.06
N GLY A 96 18.75 11.00 4.01
CA GLY A 96 19.08 12.01 3.02
C GLY A 96 18.49 11.78 1.64
N LYS A 97 17.68 10.75 1.44
CA LYS A 97 17.03 10.46 0.17
C LYS A 97 15.52 10.69 0.26
N LYS A 98 14.97 11.27 -0.80
CA LYS A 98 13.53 11.43 -0.93
C LYS A 98 12.95 10.19 -1.58
N LEU A 99 12.05 9.52 -0.86
CA LEU A 99 11.46 8.28 -1.32
C LEU A 99 10.01 8.49 -1.71
N ASN A 100 9.62 7.93 -2.84
CA ASN A 100 8.23 7.89 -3.27
C ASN A 100 7.48 6.84 -2.45
N ARG A 101 6.20 7.08 -2.21
CA ARG A 101 5.36 6.13 -1.47
C ARG A 101 4.09 5.85 -2.26
N TYR A 102 3.72 4.58 -2.33
CA TYR A 102 2.55 4.14 -3.10
C TYR A 102 1.69 3.20 -2.27
N ILE A 103 0.37 3.40 -2.35
CA ILE A 103 -0.61 2.48 -1.77
C ILE A 103 -1.47 1.95 -2.90
N ILE A 104 -1.63 0.65 -2.98
CA ILE A 104 -2.49 0.00 -3.96
C ILE A 104 -3.45 -0.92 -3.22
N PHE A 105 -4.74 -0.80 -3.53
CA PHE A 105 -5.76 -1.68 -2.98
C PHE A 105 -6.67 -2.12 -4.12
N LYS A 106 -6.99 -3.40 -4.17
CA LYS A 106 -7.95 -3.89 -5.16
C LYS A 106 -8.69 -5.11 -4.62
N ILE A 107 -9.95 -5.21 -5.03
CA ILE A 107 -10.78 -6.37 -4.76
C ILE A 107 -11.01 -7.07 -6.09
N GLY A 108 -10.58 -8.30 -6.19
CA GLY A 108 -10.74 -9.12 -7.36
C GLY A 108 -11.98 -10.01 -7.27
N LYS A 109 -11.99 -11.04 -8.09
CA LYS A 109 -13.06 -12.04 -8.11
C LYS A 109 -13.11 -12.77 -6.76
N ASP A 110 -14.28 -13.23 -6.38
CA ASP A 110 -14.51 -14.02 -5.17
C ASP A 110 -14.11 -13.27 -3.89
N SER A 111 -14.19 -11.94 -3.95
CA SER A 111 -13.92 -11.08 -2.80
C SER A 111 -12.47 -11.17 -2.29
N MET A 112 -11.55 -11.62 -3.13
CA MET A 112 -10.13 -11.60 -2.77
C MET A 112 -9.64 -10.15 -2.80
N GLY A 113 -9.05 -9.71 -1.71
CA GLY A 113 -8.54 -8.34 -1.61
C GLY A 113 -7.03 -8.31 -1.51
N THR A 114 -6.41 -7.30 -2.09
CA THR A 114 -4.96 -7.10 -2.02
C THR A 114 -4.67 -5.68 -1.59
N LEU A 115 -3.80 -5.54 -0.58
CA LEU A 115 -3.33 -4.24 -0.10
C LEU A 115 -1.82 -4.24 -0.19
N ILE A 116 -1.25 -3.27 -0.93
CA ILE A 116 0.19 -3.19 -1.15
C ILE A 116 0.69 -1.82 -0.73
N TYR A 117 1.81 -1.79 -0.03
CA TYR A 117 2.56 -0.57 0.27
C TYR A 117 3.96 -0.68 -0.30
N ILE A 118 4.37 0.31 -1.07
CA ILE A 118 5.69 0.38 -1.67
C ILE A 118 6.34 1.71 -1.34
N GLU A 119 7.61 1.68 -0.99
CA GLU A 119 8.41 2.87 -0.73
C GLU A 119 9.75 2.70 -1.43
N GLY A 120 10.21 3.75 -2.10
CA GLY A 120 11.51 3.67 -2.77
C GLY A 120 11.76 4.81 -3.75
N LEU A 121 12.85 4.66 -4.47
CA LEU A 121 13.25 5.64 -5.50
C LEU A 121 12.52 5.41 -6.83
N LEU A 122 11.88 4.26 -6.99
CA LEU A 122 11.22 3.91 -8.23
C LEU A 122 10.13 4.91 -8.58
N SER A 123 9.99 5.19 -9.89
CA SER A 123 8.95 6.06 -10.39
C SER A 123 7.60 5.32 -10.44
N GLU A 124 6.53 6.08 -10.65
CA GLU A 124 5.22 5.49 -10.87
C GLU A 124 5.24 4.49 -12.02
N LYS A 125 5.90 4.85 -13.14
CA LYS A 125 5.98 3.95 -14.30
C LYS A 125 6.70 2.66 -13.95
N GLU A 126 7.82 2.76 -13.24
CA GLU A 126 8.57 1.58 -12.81
C GLU A 126 7.73 0.70 -11.89
N MET A 127 7.01 1.31 -10.97
CA MET A 127 6.13 0.60 -10.03
C MET A 127 5.01 -0.13 -10.77
N MET A 128 4.36 0.56 -11.72
CA MET A 128 3.28 -0.02 -12.50
C MET A 128 3.79 -1.16 -13.39
N ASP A 129 4.95 -0.99 -14.02
CA ASP A 129 5.56 -2.03 -14.83
C ASP A 129 5.85 -3.28 -13.99
N MET A 130 6.37 -3.10 -12.79
CA MET A 130 6.65 -4.21 -11.90
C MET A 130 5.38 -4.98 -11.54
N LEU A 131 4.30 -4.26 -11.19
CA LEU A 131 3.07 -4.89 -10.71
C LEU A 131 2.26 -5.54 -11.83
N TYR A 132 2.27 -4.99 -13.02
CA TYR A 132 1.33 -5.38 -14.07
C TYR A 132 1.95 -6.08 -15.27
N LYS A 133 3.25 -5.93 -15.51
CA LYS A 133 3.91 -6.65 -16.62
C LYS A 133 4.32 -8.06 -16.26
N SER A 134 4.42 -8.37 -14.99
CA SER A 134 4.80 -9.71 -14.55
C SER A 134 3.63 -10.69 -14.59
N GLU A 135 2.46 -10.21 -14.97
CA GLU A 135 1.30 -11.05 -15.18
C GLU A 135 1.32 -11.58 -16.62
#